data_9eccc6d9d010daebf614c053025cf6a0
#
_entry.id   9eccc6d9d010daebf614c053025cf6a0
#
_cell.length_a   1.000
_cell.length_b   1.000
_cell.length_c   1.000
_cell.angle_alpha   90.00
_cell.angle_beta   90.00
_cell.angle_gamma   90.00
#
_symmetry.space_group_name_H-M   'P 1'
#
loop_
_entity.id
_entity.type
_entity.pdbx_description
1 polymer ?
#
loop_
_entity_poly.entity_id
_entity_poly.type
_entity_poly.pdbx_seq_one_letter_code
_entity_poly.pdbx_strand_id
1 'polypeptide(L)'
;MAIVAASVLDADFSKWKEWLPKLEEAKVDRIQWDLMDNKYVPNKGIDAKWIPELRKKTKIFFETHHMVEKPEKYVTEFSEMGSQLFIFHVETTKEPQKLIEQIKDNGMKVGIAVNNKTPIEKIFPYLNKVDIALVMTVEAGFGGQSFIEQNLEKVKVLRKKIDKEGLDCLIEVDGGVNTKTAPKCVEAGVDILVSGGGIFKHPKGIAEAVKELKSL
;
A
#
# COMPACT_ATOMS: atom_id res chain seq x y z
N MET A 1 -6.20 14.32 -9.37
CA MET A 1 -5.60 13.15 -10.05
C MET A 1 -5.04 12.24 -8.98
N ALA A 2 -5.60 11.04 -8.80
CA ALA A 2 -5.17 10.10 -7.77
C ALA A 2 -3.81 9.47 -8.13
N ILE A 3 -2.99 9.17 -7.10
CA ILE A 3 -1.80 8.32 -7.24
C ILE A 3 -2.27 6.87 -7.30
N VAL A 4 -1.75 6.08 -8.23
CA VAL A 4 -2.13 4.67 -8.42
C VAL A 4 -0.96 3.75 -8.09
N ALA A 5 -1.17 2.87 -7.11
CA ALA A 5 -0.26 1.79 -6.77
C ALA A 5 -0.82 0.44 -7.29
N ALA A 6 -0.01 -0.29 -8.04
CA ALA A 6 -0.37 -1.64 -8.49
C ALA A 6 0.09 -2.68 -7.45
N SER A 7 -0.85 -3.27 -6.68
CA SER A 7 -0.50 -4.42 -5.84
C SER A 7 -0.26 -5.65 -6.71
N VAL A 8 0.95 -6.19 -6.65
CA VAL A 8 1.33 -7.38 -7.43
C VAL A 8 1.02 -8.69 -6.71
N LEU A 9 0.24 -8.67 -5.63
CA LEU A 9 -0.18 -9.87 -4.90
C LEU A 9 -0.94 -10.87 -5.80
N ASP A 10 -1.78 -10.35 -6.69
CA ASP A 10 -2.58 -11.15 -7.65
C ASP A 10 -1.85 -11.37 -9.00
N ALA A 11 -0.61 -10.89 -9.17
CA ALA A 11 0.13 -11.00 -10.41
C ALA A 11 0.76 -12.39 -10.58
N ASP A 12 0.74 -12.90 -11.80
CA ASP A 12 1.48 -14.12 -12.16
C ASP A 12 2.95 -13.79 -12.41
N PHE A 13 3.80 -14.07 -11.42
CA PHE A 13 5.24 -13.76 -11.52
C PHE A 13 5.97 -14.56 -12.61
N SER A 14 5.43 -15.68 -13.09
CA SER A 14 6.02 -16.37 -14.25
C SER A 14 5.91 -15.52 -15.53
N LYS A 15 5.00 -14.57 -15.55
CA LYS A 15 4.71 -13.65 -16.65
C LYS A 15 5.14 -12.20 -16.40
N TRP A 16 6.06 -11.97 -15.46
CA TRP A 16 6.47 -10.60 -15.13
C TRP A 16 6.98 -9.80 -16.35
N LYS A 17 7.62 -10.48 -17.34
CA LYS A 17 8.08 -9.88 -18.58
C LYS A 17 6.94 -9.33 -19.46
N GLU A 18 5.71 -9.78 -19.23
CA GLU A 18 4.53 -9.33 -19.95
C GLU A 18 3.82 -8.18 -19.24
N TRP A 19 3.70 -8.25 -17.90
CA TRP A 19 2.94 -7.26 -17.15
C TRP A 19 3.77 -6.05 -16.69
N LEU A 20 5.06 -6.20 -16.40
CA LEU A 20 5.89 -5.08 -15.93
C LEU A 20 6.00 -3.96 -17.00
N PRO A 21 6.31 -4.25 -18.29
CA PRO A 21 6.30 -3.22 -19.32
C PRO A 21 4.94 -2.53 -19.50
N LYS A 22 3.83 -3.26 -19.33
CA LYS A 22 2.49 -2.67 -19.39
C LYS A 22 2.19 -1.71 -18.24
N LEU A 23 2.71 -1.97 -17.06
CA LEU A 23 2.64 -1.01 -15.92
C LEU A 23 3.46 0.26 -16.22
N GLU A 24 4.65 0.10 -16.82
CA GLU A 24 5.48 1.24 -17.23
C GLU A 24 4.82 2.10 -18.32
N GLU A 25 4.30 1.47 -19.38
CA GLU A 25 3.57 2.15 -20.46
C GLU A 25 2.32 2.88 -19.93
N ALA A 26 1.60 2.26 -18.99
CA ALA A 26 0.44 2.84 -18.32
C ALA A 26 0.83 3.97 -17.35
N LYS A 27 2.13 4.16 -17.09
CA LYS A 27 2.66 5.15 -16.13
C LYS A 27 2.05 4.99 -14.75
N VAL A 28 1.97 3.74 -14.25
CA VAL A 28 1.60 3.50 -12.86
C VAL A 28 2.62 4.19 -11.95
N ASP A 29 2.16 4.79 -10.86
CA ASP A 29 3.04 5.58 -9.99
C ASP A 29 3.88 4.69 -9.09
N ARG A 30 3.32 3.56 -8.63
CA ARG A 30 3.95 2.67 -7.65
C ARG A 30 3.63 1.20 -7.92
N ILE A 31 4.50 0.33 -7.44
CA ILE A 31 4.24 -1.11 -7.28
C ILE A 31 4.25 -1.42 -5.79
N GLN A 32 3.13 -1.97 -5.30
CA GLN A 32 3.03 -2.43 -3.92
C GLN A 32 3.34 -3.94 -3.83
N TRP A 33 4.19 -4.27 -2.85
CA TRP A 33 4.63 -5.61 -2.50
C TRP A 33 4.03 -6.01 -1.15
N ASP A 34 3.13 -6.98 -1.14
CA ASP A 34 2.43 -7.44 0.05
C ASP A 34 3.20 -8.60 0.72
N LEU A 35 3.87 -8.32 1.82
CA LEU A 35 4.70 -9.23 2.60
C LEU A 35 3.91 -9.76 3.80
N MET A 36 3.92 -11.07 3.98
CA MET A 36 3.15 -11.75 5.01
C MET A 36 3.98 -12.87 5.63
N ASP A 37 3.78 -13.15 6.92
CA ASP A 37 4.58 -14.12 7.69
C ASP A 37 3.82 -15.37 8.12
N ASN A 38 2.57 -15.52 7.68
CA ASN A 38 1.66 -16.58 8.11
C ASN A 38 1.42 -16.61 9.64
N LYS A 39 1.55 -15.45 10.31
CA LYS A 39 1.31 -15.27 11.74
C LYS A 39 0.34 -14.13 12.00
N TYR A 40 0.68 -12.92 11.57
CA TYR A 40 -0.22 -11.78 11.65
C TYR A 40 -1.45 -11.97 10.76
N VAL A 41 -1.25 -12.51 9.54
CA VAL A 41 -2.32 -12.92 8.63
C VAL A 41 -2.08 -14.36 8.16
N PRO A 42 -3.14 -15.17 7.89
CA PRO A 42 -3.00 -16.59 7.53
C PRO A 42 -2.60 -16.78 6.05
N ASN A 43 -1.54 -16.14 5.62
CA ASN A 43 -0.98 -16.19 4.25
C ASN A 43 0.53 -15.91 4.31
N LYS A 44 1.26 -16.31 3.26
CA LYS A 44 2.69 -16.08 3.10
C LYS A 44 3.04 -14.86 2.24
N GLY A 45 2.02 -14.29 1.56
CA GLY A 45 2.24 -13.14 0.67
C GLY A 45 3.13 -13.46 -0.54
N ILE A 46 3.80 -12.44 -1.03
CA ILE A 46 4.69 -12.51 -2.19
C ILE A 46 6.07 -13.00 -1.74
N ASP A 47 6.73 -13.83 -2.57
CA ASP A 47 8.12 -14.20 -2.37
C ASP A 47 9.04 -12.97 -2.60
N ALA A 48 9.65 -12.49 -1.53
CA ALA A 48 10.46 -11.27 -1.51
C ALA A 48 11.66 -11.28 -2.48
N LYS A 49 12.11 -12.46 -2.94
CA LYS A 49 13.20 -12.58 -3.94
C LYS A 49 12.91 -11.81 -5.23
N TRP A 50 11.64 -11.59 -5.58
CA TRP A 50 11.25 -10.85 -6.76
C TRP A 50 11.53 -9.35 -6.67
N ILE A 51 11.62 -8.78 -5.46
CA ILE A 51 11.86 -7.34 -5.28
C ILE A 51 13.21 -6.93 -5.88
N PRO A 52 14.37 -7.49 -5.47
CA PRO A 52 15.66 -7.12 -6.05
C PRO A 52 15.80 -7.51 -7.53
N GLU A 53 15.09 -8.56 -7.97
CA GLU A 53 15.08 -8.96 -9.38
C GLU A 53 14.39 -7.92 -10.27
N LEU A 54 13.20 -7.47 -9.87
CA LEU A 54 12.43 -6.50 -10.65
C LEU A 54 12.93 -5.06 -10.43
N ARG A 55 13.54 -4.75 -9.27
CA ARG A 55 14.18 -3.45 -9.04
C ARG A 55 15.24 -3.11 -10.10
N LYS A 56 15.97 -4.12 -10.59
CA LYS A 56 16.96 -3.96 -11.66
C LYS A 56 16.36 -3.68 -13.05
N LYS A 57 15.05 -3.90 -13.20
CA LYS A 57 14.35 -3.84 -14.51
C LYS A 57 13.48 -2.60 -14.69
N THR A 58 13.08 -1.94 -13.61
CA THR A 58 12.18 -0.79 -13.67
C THR A 58 12.62 0.34 -12.74
N LYS A 59 12.15 1.56 -13.02
CA LYS A 59 12.29 2.74 -12.17
C LYS A 59 11.01 3.08 -11.40
N ILE A 60 9.92 2.34 -11.60
CA ILE A 60 8.67 2.54 -10.85
C ILE A 60 8.98 2.49 -9.36
N PHE A 61 8.34 3.34 -8.58
CA PHE A 61 8.53 3.41 -7.13
C PHE A 61 8.02 2.12 -6.48
N PHE A 62 8.84 1.51 -5.60
CA PHE A 62 8.47 0.30 -4.86
C PHE A 62 8.11 0.65 -3.43
N GLU A 63 6.90 0.28 -3.03
CA GLU A 63 6.45 0.30 -1.64
C GLU A 63 6.22 -1.14 -1.16
N THR A 64 6.57 -1.41 0.08
CA THR A 64 6.42 -2.73 0.70
C THR A 64 5.47 -2.63 1.88
N HIS A 65 4.38 -3.39 1.82
CA HIS A 65 3.33 -3.44 2.83
C HIS A 65 3.51 -4.70 3.69
N HIS A 66 3.91 -4.49 4.93
CA HIS A 66 4.32 -5.55 5.84
C HIS A 66 3.17 -5.97 6.76
N MET A 67 2.46 -7.00 6.39
CA MET A 67 1.46 -7.70 7.21
C MET A 67 2.13 -8.83 8.00
N VAL A 68 3.03 -8.47 8.91
CA VAL A 68 3.90 -9.38 9.66
C VAL A 68 3.95 -9.04 11.14
N GLU A 69 4.21 -10.04 12.00
CA GLU A 69 4.63 -9.80 13.38
C GLU A 69 6.07 -9.25 13.41
N LYS A 70 6.32 -8.28 14.30
CA LYS A 70 7.65 -7.72 14.53
C LYS A 70 8.30 -7.16 13.26
N PRO A 71 7.67 -6.17 12.59
CA PRO A 71 8.14 -5.59 11.34
C PRO A 71 9.54 -4.98 11.44
N GLU A 72 9.99 -4.60 12.64
CA GLU A 72 11.34 -4.10 12.91
C GLU A 72 12.47 -5.03 12.44
N LYS A 73 12.19 -6.32 12.31
CA LYS A 73 13.17 -7.33 11.87
C LYS A 73 13.46 -7.29 10.36
N TYR A 74 12.58 -6.67 9.59
CA TYR A 74 12.64 -6.69 8.14
C TYR A 74 13.17 -5.39 7.53
N VAL A 75 13.30 -4.32 8.33
CA VAL A 75 13.61 -2.97 7.81
C VAL A 75 14.89 -2.93 6.98
N THR A 76 16.01 -3.42 7.52
CA THR A 76 17.30 -3.39 6.81
C THR A 76 17.27 -4.25 5.55
N GLU A 77 16.74 -5.47 5.66
CA GLU A 77 16.63 -6.39 4.52
C GLU A 77 15.87 -5.77 3.35
N PHE A 78 14.70 -5.15 3.61
CA PHE A 78 13.89 -4.59 2.54
C PHE A 78 14.44 -3.27 1.98
N SER A 79 15.17 -2.50 2.76
CA SER A 79 15.96 -1.37 2.26
C SER A 79 17.02 -1.84 1.25
N GLU A 80 17.78 -2.88 1.60
CA GLU A 80 18.81 -3.47 0.73
C GLU A 80 18.23 -4.10 -0.54
N MET A 81 17.00 -4.64 -0.47
CA MET A 81 16.27 -5.15 -1.63
C MET A 81 15.79 -4.04 -2.59
N GLY A 82 15.84 -2.77 -2.16
CA GLY A 82 15.46 -1.62 -2.98
C GLY A 82 14.03 -1.15 -2.79
N SER A 83 13.39 -1.47 -1.66
CA SER A 83 12.16 -0.81 -1.21
C SER A 83 12.44 0.68 -0.95
N GLN A 84 11.53 1.54 -1.35
CA GLN A 84 11.66 2.99 -1.17
C GLN A 84 10.68 3.53 -0.11
N LEU A 85 9.68 2.71 0.25
CA LEU A 85 8.72 3.00 1.30
C LEU A 85 8.36 1.71 2.02
N PHE A 86 8.41 1.74 3.35
CA PHE A 86 8.10 0.61 4.23
C PHE A 86 6.82 0.93 5.01
N ILE A 87 5.75 0.18 4.75
CA ILE A 87 4.45 0.32 5.42
C ILE A 87 4.31 -0.80 6.45
N PHE A 88 4.05 -0.43 7.71
CA PHE A 88 3.81 -1.39 8.79
C PHE A 88 2.47 -1.16 9.47
N HIS A 89 1.87 -2.21 10.01
CA HIS A 89 0.66 -2.11 10.80
C HIS A 89 0.95 -1.67 12.24
N VAL A 90 0.24 -0.64 12.72
CA VAL A 90 0.44 -0.09 14.08
C VAL A 90 0.22 -1.13 15.17
N GLU A 91 -0.63 -2.14 14.91
CA GLU A 91 -0.95 -3.23 15.82
C GLU A 91 0.19 -4.26 15.98
N THR A 92 1.15 -4.29 15.07
CA THR A 92 2.18 -5.35 15.03
C THR A 92 3.45 -4.99 15.78
N THR A 93 3.56 -3.76 16.28
CA THR A 93 4.69 -3.31 17.07
C THR A 93 4.26 -2.62 18.36
N LYS A 94 5.05 -2.79 19.41
CA LYS A 94 4.86 -2.08 20.70
C LYS A 94 5.54 -0.72 20.75
N GLU A 95 6.46 -0.46 19.80
CA GLU A 95 7.30 0.73 19.76
C GLU A 95 7.25 1.41 18.38
N PRO A 96 6.06 1.89 17.92
CA PRO A 96 5.91 2.48 16.58
C PRO A 96 6.89 3.62 16.32
N GLN A 97 7.18 4.44 17.34
CA GLN A 97 8.12 5.56 17.20
C GLN A 97 9.54 5.08 16.83
N LYS A 98 10.05 4.07 17.53
CA LYS A 98 11.38 3.52 17.24
C LYS A 98 11.45 2.88 15.85
N LEU A 99 10.36 2.20 15.46
CA LEU A 99 10.27 1.60 14.13
C LEU A 99 10.28 2.67 13.02
N ILE A 100 9.56 3.78 13.21
CA ILE A 100 9.59 4.93 12.28
C ILE A 100 11.02 5.45 12.13
N GLU A 101 11.74 5.64 13.24
CA GLU A 101 13.13 6.10 13.23
C GLU A 101 14.03 5.10 12.49
N GLN A 102 13.92 3.81 12.82
CA GLN A 102 14.69 2.76 12.15
C GLN A 102 14.46 2.72 10.63
N ILE A 103 13.21 2.88 10.16
CA ILE A 103 12.90 2.91 8.72
C ILE A 103 13.57 4.11 8.06
N LYS A 104 13.50 5.29 8.68
CA LYS A 104 14.14 6.53 8.18
C LYS A 104 15.66 6.40 8.14
N ASP A 105 16.27 5.84 9.18
CA ASP A 105 17.72 5.62 9.26
C ASP A 105 18.22 4.65 8.17
N ASN A 106 17.35 3.76 7.67
CA ASN A 106 17.61 2.90 6.51
C ASN A 106 17.28 3.58 5.16
N GLY A 107 16.98 4.88 5.13
CA GLY A 107 16.80 5.67 3.91
C GLY A 107 15.45 5.48 3.21
N MET A 108 14.48 4.83 3.84
CA MET A 108 13.14 4.63 3.29
C MET A 108 12.14 5.67 3.80
N LYS A 109 11.11 5.94 3.01
CA LYS A 109 9.89 6.59 3.45
C LYS A 109 9.09 5.66 4.37
N VAL A 110 8.21 6.24 5.19
CA VAL A 110 7.46 5.51 6.22
C VAL A 110 5.98 5.55 5.93
N GLY A 111 5.35 4.37 5.89
CA GLY A 111 3.91 4.22 5.94
C GLY A 111 3.46 3.56 7.24
N ILE A 112 2.34 4.02 7.80
CA ILE A 112 1.68 3.40 8.95
C ILE A 112 0.29 2.94 8.57
N ALA A 113 -0.03 1.66 8.81
CA ALA A 113 -1.28 1.05 8.44
C ALA A 113 -2.17 0.75 9.64
N VAL A 114 -3.49 0.74 9.42
CA VAL A 114 -4.48 0.24 10.37
C VAL A 114 -5.36 -0.83 9.72
N ASN A 115 -5.57 -1.94 10.41
CA ASN A 115 -6.50 -2.98 10.00
C ASN A 115 -7.97 -2.59 10.32
N ASN A 116 -8.93 -3.36 9.82
CA ASN A 116 -10.37 -3.07 9.93
C ASN A 116 -10.84 -2.83 11.38
N LYS A 117 -10.38 -3.65 12.33
CA LYS A 117 -10.78 -3.57 13.74
C LYS A 117 -10.01 -2.54 14.56
N THR A 118 -8.94 -2.00 14.03
CA THR A 118 -8.08 -1.03 14.74
C THR A 118 -8.68 0.37 14.62
N PRO A 119 -8.92 1.08 15.72
CA PRO A 119 -9.36 2.47 15.69
C PRO A 119 -8.32 3.36 15.00
N ILE A 120 -8.79 4.28 14.14
CA ILE A 120 -7.90 5.15 13.36
C ILE A 120 -7.08 6.10 14.24
N GLU A 121 -7.58 6.43 15.40
CA GLU A 121 -6.92 7.31 16.39
C GLU A 121 -5.58 6.77 16.87
N LYS A 122 -5.35 5.46 16.77
CA LYS A 122 -4.07 4.84 17.15
C LYS A 122 -2.87 5.35 16.35
N ILE A 123 -3.09 5.83 15.12
CA ILE A 123 -2.01 6.37 14.30
C ILE A 123 -1.85 7.90 14.40
N PHE A 124 -2.79 8.61 15.03
CA PHE A 124 -2.74 10.07 15.15
C PHE A 124 -1.43 10.61 15.75
N PRO A 125 -0.82 9.99 16.79
CA PRO A 125 0.45 10.47 17.36
C PRO A 125 1.64 10.42 16.39
N TYR A 126 1.50 9.73 15.27
CA TYR A 126 2.58 9.46 14.32
C TYR A 126 2.43 10.17 12.97
N LEU A 127 1.27 10.78 12.69
CA LEU A 127 0.95 11.36 11.38
C LEU A 127 1.95 12.43 10.91
N ASN A 128 2.53 13.18 11.84
CA ASN A 128 3.57 14.18 11.53
C ASN A 128 4.97 13.59 11.33
N LYS A 129 5.10 12.26 11.38
CA LYS A 129 6.38 11.53 11.31
C LYS A 129 6.43 10.52 10.19
N VAL A 130 5.30 10.29 9.51
CA VAL A 130 5.16 9.31 8.44
C VAL A 130 4.75 10.00 7.15
N ASP A 131 5.10 9.40 6.02
CA ASP A 131 4.75 9.90 4.69
C ASP A 131 3.36 9.45 4.26
N ILE A 132 2.90 8.29 4.76
CA ILE A 132 1.63 7.66 4.36
C ILE A 132 0.91 7.10 5.58
N ALA A 133 -0.42 7.27 5.59
CA ALA A 133 -1.34 6.57 6.47
C ALA A 133 -2.25 5.67 5.62
N LEU A 134 -2.08 4.35 5.74
CA LEU A 134 -2.84 3.34 4.99
C LEU A 134 -4.02 2.83 5.80
N VAL A 135 -5.21 2.85 5.19
CA VAL A 135 -6.43 2.26 5.74
C VAL A 135 -6.81 1.03 4.93
N MET A 136 -6.87 -0.14 5.59
CA MET A 136 -7.35 -1.36 4.94
C MET A 136 -8.84 -1.25 4.62
N THR A 137 -9.21 -1.63 3.40
CA THR A 137 -10.61 -1.69 2.92
C THR A 137 -11.06 -3.11 2.57
N VAL A 138 -10.28 -4.10 3.02
CA VAL A 138 -10.61 -5.55 3.09
C VAL A 138 -9.99 -6.12 4.36
N GLU A 139 -10.28 -7.38 4.73
CA GLU A 139 -9.46 -8.07 5.76
C GLU A 139 -8.04 -8.29 5.22
N ALA A 140 -7.04 -7.89 6.00
CA ALA A 140 -5.64 -8.06 5.61
C ALA A 140 -5.31 -9.53 5.33
N GLY A 141 -4.48 -9.82 4.31
CA GLY A 141 -3.94 -11.14 4.07
C GLY A 141 -4.33 -11.81 2.75
N PHE A 142 -5.38 -11.39 2.06
CA PHE A 142 -5.80 -12.01 0.80
C PHE A 142 -6.25 -10.97 -0.22
N GLY A 143 -5.89 -11.20 -1.49
CA GLY A 143 -6.42 -10.43 -2.62
C GLY A 143 -7.84 -10.84 -3.02
N GLY A 144 -8.49 -10.04 -3.88
CA GLY A 144 -9.78 -10.38 -4.49
C GLY A 144 -11.00 -10.35 -3.59
N GLN A 145 -10.89 -9.79 -2.39
CA GLN A 145 -12.00 -9.65 -1.44
C GLN A 145 -12.94 -8.49 -1.80
N SER A 146 -14.15 -8.53 -1.23
CA SER A 146 -15.12 -7.44 -1.36
C SER A 146 -14.69 -6.21 -0.58
N PHE A 147 -14.82 -5.05 -1.21
CA PHE A 147 -14.53 -3.75 -0.62
C PHE A 147 -15.41 -3.47 0.61
N ILE A 148 -14.80 -3.09 1.73
CA ILE A 148 -15.50 -2.72 2.97
C ILE A 148 -15.68 -1.20 2.99
N GLU A 149 -16.82 -0.75 2.45
CA GLU A 149 -17.11 0.69 2.30
C GLU A 149 -17.14 1.45 3.63
N GLN A 150 -17.54 0.81 4.72
CA GLN A 150 -17.58 1.40 6.06
C GLN A 150 -16.22 1.92 6.54
N ASN A 151 -15.11 1.35 6.04
CA ASN A 151 -13.77 1.81 6.38
C ASN A 151 -13.41 3.18 5.79
N LEU A 152 -14.20 3.69 4.83
CA LEU A 152 -14.07 5.06 4.35
C LEU A 152 -14.41 6.11 5.43
N GLU A 153 -15.15 5.76 6.46
CA GLU A 153 -15.35 6.66 7.62
C GLU A 153 -14.02 6.93 8.36
N LYS A 154 -13.13 5.93 8.43
CA LYS A 154 -11.76 6.14 8.96
C LYS A 154 -10.97 7.11 8.09
N VAL A 155 -11.10 7.00 6.77
CA VAL A 155 -10.46 7.91 5.81
C VAL A 155 -10.94 9.34 6.02
N LYS A 156 -12.25 9.57 6.14
CA LYS A 156 -12.84 10.90 6.37
C LYS A 156 -12.35 11.52 7.70
N VAL A 157 -12.28 10.71 8.76
CA VAL A 157 -11.74 11.14 10.05
C VAL A 157 -10.26 11.52 9.94
N LEU A 158 -9.48 10.68 9.24
CA LEU A 158 -8.06 10.90 9.01
C LEU A 158 -7.81 12.16 8.17
N ARG A 159 -8.57 12.35 7.07
CA ARG A 159 -8.47 13.54 6.22
C ARG A 159 -8.73 14.83 7.01
N LYS A 160 -9.81 14.86 7.81
CA LYS A 160 -10.10 16.01 8.68
C LYS A 160 -8.96 16.31 9.66
N LYS A 161 -8.32 15.27 10.20
CA LYS A 161 -7.19 15.42 11.13
C LYS A 161 -5.96 16.01 10.43
N ILE A 162 -5.60 15.45 9.28
CA ILE A 162 -4.45 15.89 8.47
C ILE A 162 -4.64 17.35 8.03
N ASP A 163 -5.80 17.69 7.48
CA ASP A 163 -6.10 19.05 7.00
C ASP A 163 -6.11 20.08 8.15
N LYS A 164 -6.74 19.73 9.28
CA LYS A 164 -6.82 20.62 10.45
C LYS A 164 -5.44 20.96 11.01
N GLU A 165 -4.50 20.00 10.96
CA GLU A 165 -3.16 20.18 11.52
C GLU A 165 -2.11 20.56 10.47
N GLY A 166 -2.50 20.66 9.18
CA GLY A 166 -1.59 21.00 8.09
C GLY A 166 -0.46 20.00 7.92
N LEU A 167 -0.77 18.68 8.06
CA LEU A 167 0.25 17.63 8.00
C LEU A 167 0.54 17.21 6.56
N ASP A 168 1.80 16.94 6.26
CA ASP A 168 2.27 16.41 4.98
C ASP A 168 2.27 14.87 5.02
N CYS A 169 1.08 14.27 5.11
CA CYS A 169 0.87 12.84 5.18
C CYS A 169 -0.23 12.45 4.18
N LEU A 170 0.09 11.58 3.23
CA LEU A 170 -0.88 11.09 2.25
C LEU A 170 -1.73 9.97 2.82
N ILE A 171 -2.99 9.89 2.38
CA ILE A 171 -3.91 8.81 2.74
C ILE A 171 -3.94 7.77 1.64
N GLU A 172 -3.69 6.54 2.00
CA GLU A 172 -3.72 5.38 1.12
C GLU A 172 -4.81 4.41 1.53
N VAL A 173 -5.45 3.75 0.56
CA VAL A 173 -6.36 2.63 0.82
C VAL A 173 -5.92 1.41 0.04
N ASP A 174 -6.00 0.24 0.70
CA ASP A 174 -5.70 -1.05 0.13
C ASP A 174 -6.81 -2.06 0.39
N GLY A 175 -7.26 -2.68 -0.71
CA GLY A 175 -8.22 -3.76 -0.70
C GLY A 175 -9.52 -3.45 -1.45
N GLY A 176 -9.84 -4.27 -2.45
CA GLY A 176 -11.08 -4.19 -3.23
C GLY A 176 -11.23 -2.94 -4.11
N VAL A 177 -10.14 -2.17 -4.30
CA VAL A 177 -10.13 -0.97 -5.12
C VAL A 177 -10.15 -1.33 -6.60
N ASN A 178 -11.08 -0.74 -7.32
CA ASN A 178 -11.28 -0.88 -8.76
C ASN A 178 -12.03 0.34 -9.30
N THR A 179 -12.33 0.40 -10.59
CA THR A 179 -13.00 1.55 -11.23
C THR A 179 -14.40 1.88 -10.68
N LYS A 180 -15.05 0.93 -9.95
CA LYS A 180 -16.37 1.16 -9.33
C LYS A 180 -16.25 1.70 -7.89
N THR A 181 -15.21 1.27 -7.14
CA THR A 181 -15.03 1.65 -5.73
C THR A 181 -14.12 2.87 -5.57
N ALA A 182 -13.18 3.09 -6.50
CA ALA A 182 -12.23 4.19 -6.44
C ALA A 182 -12.86 5.60 -6.37
N PRO A 183 -13.95 5.92 -7.10
CA PRO A 183 -14.61 7.23 -6.94
C PRO A 183 -15.02 7.52 -5.50
N LYS A 184 -15.54 6.52 -4.77
CA LYS A 184 -15.91 6.68 -3.36
C LYS A 184 -14.69 6.91 -2.45
N CYS A 185 -13.54 6.28 -2.78
CA CYS A 185 -12.29 6.49 -2.05
C CYS A 185 -11.82 7.94 -2.21
N VAL A 186 -11.79 8.45 -3.44
CA VAL A 186 -11.37 9.84 -3.72
C VAL A 186 -12.32 10.85 -3.07
N GLU A 187 -13.64 10.62 -3.13
CA GLU A 187 -14.64 11.46 -2.44
C GLU A 187 -14.43 11.48 -0.92
N ALA A 188 -13.97 10.36 -0.33
CA ALA A 188 -13.65 10.28 1.09
C ALA A 188 -12.34 11.01 1.46
N GLY A 189 -11.51 11.39 0.48
CA GLY A 189 -10.24 12.11 0.69
C GLY A 189 -8.99 11.24 0.58
N VAL A 190 -9.04 10.13 -0.17
CA VAL A 190 -7.89 9.28 -0.47
C VAL A 190 -7.00 9.94 -1.51
N ASP A 191 -5.67 9.90 -1.29
CA ASP A 191 -4.65 10.37 -2.21
C ASP A 191 -4.09 9.23 -3.08
N ILE A 192 -3.98 8.01 -2.51
CA ILE A 192 -3.34 6.85 -3.15
C ILE A 192 -4.31 5.66 -3.18
N LEU A 193 -4.51 5.13 -4.37
CA LEU A 193 -5.37 3.97 -4.65
C LEU A 193 -4.51 2.74 -4.92
N VAL A 194 -4.49 1.77 -3.98
CA VAL A 194 -3.84 0.48 -4.21
C VAL A 194 -4.84 -0.48 -4.86
N SER A 195 -4.52 -0.96 -6.05
CA SER A 195 -5.37 -1.87 -6.79
C SER A 195 -4.56 -3.05 -7.36
N GLY A 196 -4.96 -4.27 -6.98
CA GLY A 196 -4.41 -5.52 -7.52
C GLY A 196 -5.33 -6.07 -8.63
N GLY A 197 -6.33 -6.85 -8.26
CA GLY A 197 -7.28 -7.44 -9.21
C GLY A 197 -7.97 -6.41 -10.11
N GLY A 198 -8.23 -5.19 -9.62
CA GLY A 198 -8.79 -4.09 -10.41
C GLY A 198 -7.91 -3.68 -11.61
N ILE A 199 -6.59 -3.85 -11.50
CA ILE A 199 -5.63 -3.58 -12.59
C ILE A 199 -5.36 -4.85 -13.40
N PHE A 200 -4.93 -5.95 -12.74
CA PHE A 200 -4.47 -7.15 -13.44
C PHE A 200 -5.58 -7.97 -14.10
N LYS A 201 -6.82 -7.88 -13.59
CA LYS A 201 -8.00 -8.59 -14.11
C LYS A 201 -8.99 -7.67 -14.83
N HIS A 202 -8.58 -6.43 -15.14
CA HIS A 202 -9.45 -5.48 -15.83
C HIS A 202 -9.79 -5.95 -17.25
N PRO A 203 -11.08 -5.93 -17.68
CA PRO A 203 -11.50 -6.50 -18.97
C PRO A 203 -10.86 -5.83 -20.19
N LYS A 204 -10.47 -4.55 -20.09
CA LYS A 204 -9.78 -3.81 -21.14
C LYS A 204 -8.24 -3.75 -20.94
N GLY A 205 -7.71 -4.50 -19.97
CA GLY A 205 -6.28 -4.59 -19.68
C GLY A 205 -5.74 -3.50 -18.76
N ILE A 206 -4.45 -3.63 -18.40
CA ILE A 206 -3.73 -2.81 -17.42
C ILE A 206 -3.77 -1.33 -17.77
N ALA A 207 -3.50 -0.98 -19.03
CA ALA A 207 -3.40 0.44 -19.43
C ALA A 207 -4.72 1.21 -19.23
N GLU A 208 -5.86 0.61 -19.59
CA GLU A 208 -7.15 1.26 -19.38
C GLU A 208 -7.53 1.32 -17.91
N ALA A 209 -7.25 0.27 -17.12
CA ALA A 209 -7.47 0.28 -15.68
C ALA A 209 -6.72 1.43 -14.98
N VAL A 210 -5.43 1.56 -15.25
CA VAL A 210 -4.59 2.64 -14.67
C VAL A 210 -5.07 4.00 -15.11
N LYS A 211 -5.42 4.17 -16.39
CA LYS A 211 -5.95 5.42 -16.93
C LYS A 211 -7.28 5.82 -16.26
N GLU A 212 -8.22 4.88 -16.12
CA GLU A 212 -9.50 5.14 -15.44
C GLU A 212 -9.28 5.54 -13.97
N LEU A 213 -8.40 4.84 -13.23
CA LEU A 213 -8.09 5.16 -11.83
C LEU A 213 -7.39 6.53 -11.69
N LYS A 214 -6.47 6.87 -12.59
CA LYS A 214 -5.75 8.16 -12.55
C LYS A 214 -6.61 9.35 -12.97
N SER A 215 -7.71 9.12 -13.65
CA SER A 215 -8.62 10.20 -14.08
C SER A 215 -9.50 10.75 -12.96
N LEU A 216 -9.48 10.13 -11.79
CA LEU A 216 -10.17 10.56 -10.57
C LEU A 216 -9.32 11.57 -9.75
#